data_94bef608b8c194ac83da6a35f74b8c44
#
_entry.id   94bef608b8c194ac83da6a35f74b8c44
#
_cell.length_a   1.000
_cell.length_b   1.000
_cell.length_c   1.000
_cell.angle_alpha   90.00
_cell.angle_beta   90.00
_cell.angle_gamma   90.00
#
_symmetry.space_group_name_H-M   'P 1'
#
loop_
_entity.id
_entity.type
_entity.pdbx_description
1 polymer ?
#
loop_
_entity_poly.entity_id
_entity_poly.type
_entity_poly.pdbx_seq_one_letter_code
_entity_poly.pdbx_strand_id
1 'polypeptide(L)'
;LGSAGKACLAFWLFFMGSGFGFVYFLGSAEAFAGIFTGFYTTPTNYTAENIVWVNPIVDLLIPQRATLFGWCVLFPALYLVWRFCMEEETRLWRYLALLVLPLPLMHTHSALALVLICLACGVYTLVCRPRTKAVLAPWGWFALVCGVVWLVEMWNTVFAQSLDGQHMLRLHLNWINGQDDGTLKDNYFWFYIKNIGLVYLLLIPAFFHAKPKQRWLYGGGLAILVLAEFVVFQPNNYDNNKLLYIWHLLGCLLVASLLMDWFSKVRAIPWRALGMCLCCFIAMFGSVLTVGREALSDYWQWSADDIAMADYIDNNAETDAVFLTSDSH
;
A
#
# COMPACT_ATOMS: atom_id res chain seq x y z
N LEU A 1 12.33 -8.59 11.83
CA LEU A 1 13.60 -8.40 11.10
C LEU A 1 14.83 -8.70 11.97
N GLY A 2 14.73 -8.63 13.31
CA GLY A 2 15.83 -8.92 14.24
C GLY A 2 16.99 -7.90 14.27
N SER A 3 16.83 -6.76 13.57
CA SER A 3 17.84 -5.71 13.51
C SER A 3 17.20 -4.35 13.26
N ALA A 4 17.58 -3.33 14.02
CA ALA A 4 17.12 -1.97 13.83
C ALA A 4 17.50 -1.41 12.46
N GLY A 5 18.70 -1.73 11.94
CA GLY A 5 19.11 -1.31 10.60
C GLY A 5 18.24 -1.89 9.48
N LYS A 6 17.86 -3.17 9.58
CA LYS A 6 16.93 -3.79 8.62
C LYS A 6 15.54 -3.15 8.68
N ALA A 7 15.06 -2.84 9.89
CA ALA A 7 13.77 -2.18 10.08
C ALA A 7 13.78 -0.75 9.52
N CYS A 8 14.85 0.00 9.79
CA CYS A 8 15.03 1.35 9.26
C CYS A 8 15.09 1.36 7.73
N LEU A 9 15.88 0.46 7.11
CA LEU A 9 15.95 0.38 5.66
C LEU A 9 14.59 -0.03 5.06
N ALA A 10 13.88 -0.98 5.66
CA ALA A 10 12.54 -1.38 5.20
C ALA A 10 11.55 -0.22 5.26
N PHE A 11 11.58 0.56 6.34
CA PHE A 11 10.77 1.78 6.49
C PHE A 11 11.04 2.77 5.35
N TRP A 12 12.30 3.09 5.09
CA TRP A 12 12.66 4.01 4.01
C TRP A 12 12.33 3.48 2.62
N LEU A 13 12.57 2.19 2.37
CA LEU A 13 12.17 1.56 1.09
C LEU A 13 10.67 1.57 0.88
N PHE A 14 9.88 1.49 1.93
CA PHE A 14 8.43 1.54 1.83
C PHE A 14 7.90 2.95 1.61
N PHE A 15 8.32 3.91 2.44
CA PHE A 15 7.77 5.27 2.39
C PHE A 15 8.43 6.18 1.35
N MET A 16 9.68 5.91 1.00
CA MET A 16 10.45 6.68 0.02
C MET A 16 10.86 5.85 -1.19
N GLY A 17 10.42 4.59 -1.28
CA GLY A 17 10.67 3.76 -2.45
C GLY A 17 9.96 4.30 -3.69
N SER A 18 10.65 4.26 -4.82
CA SER A 18 10.14 4.66 -6.12
C SER A 18 10.72 3.80 -7.22
N GLY A 19 10.08 3.85 -8.38
CA GLY A 19 10.61 3.27 -9.60
C GLY A 19 11.60 4.18 -10.32
N PHE A 20 11.72 3.93 -11.62
CA PHE A 20 12.64 4.66 -12.51
C PHE A 20 11.99 5.85 -13.21
N GLY A 21 10.81 6.33 -12.76
CA GLY A 21 10.12 7.46 -13.36
C GLY A 21 10.95 8.75 -13.42
N PHE A 22 11.92 8.93 -12.50
CA PHE A 22 12.82 10.08 -12.52
C PHE A 22 13.66 10.18 -13.82
N VAL A 23 13.89 9.06 -14.52
CA VAL A 23 14.68 9.03 -15.74
C VAL A 23 14.05 9.89 -16.84
N TYR A 24 12.72 9.97 -16.88
CA TYR A 24 11.99 10.79 -17.87
C TYR A 24 12.24 12.32 -17.70
N PHE A 25 12.75 12.73 -16.54
CA PHE A 25 13.03 14.13 -16.21
C PHE A 25 14.52 14.50 -16.33
N LEU A 26 15.39 13.56 -16.69
CA LEU A 26 16.85 13.82 -16.82
C LEU A 26 17.27 14.27 -18.21
N GLY A 27 16.34 14.35 -19.17
CA GLY A 27 16.67 14.68 -20.58
C GLY A 27 17.08 16.13 -20.82
N SER A 28 16.61 17.08 -19.99
CA SER A 28 16.97 18.50 -20.07
C SER A 28 16.81 19.19 -18.72
N ALA A 29 17.44 20.36 -18.55
CA ALA A 29 17.28 21.20 -17.36
C ALA A 29 15.82 21.66 -17.18
N GLU A 30 15.11 21.92 -18.28
CA GLU A 30 13.71 22.31 -18.29
C GLU A 30 12.81 21.16 -17.82
N ALA A 31 13.03 19.92 -18.33
CA ALA A 31 12.30 18.75 -17.86
C ALA A 31 12.50 18.50 -16.37
N PHE A 32 13.74 18.67 -15.87
CA PHE A 32 14.02 18.52 -14.45
C PHE A 32 13.37 19.63 -13.62
N ALA A 33 13.43 20.88 -14.05
CA ALA A 33 12.76 22.00 -13.39
C ALA A 33 11.23 21.83 -13.42
N GLY A 34 10.68 21.23 -14.46
CA GLY A 34 9.28 20.92 -14.63
C GLY A 34 8.70 20.03 -13.52
N ILE A 35 9.53 19.24 -12.82
CA ILE A 35 9.11 18.48 -11.63
C ILE A 35 8.51 19.42 -10.57
N PHE A 36 9.11 20.60 -10.39
CA PHE A 36 8.77 21.54 -9.32
C PHE A 36 7.71 22.57 -9.71
N THR A 37 7.37 22.66 -10.99
CA THR A 37 6.41 23.63 -11.53
C THR A 37 5.18 23.01 -12.15
N GLY A 38 5.27 21.74 -12.58
CA GLY A 38 4.17 20.98 -13.19
C GLY A 38 3.12 20.55 -12.16
N PHE A 39 1.86 20.61 -12.57
CA PHE A 39 0.77 20.11 -11.73
C PHE A 39 0.64 18.59 -11.86
N TYR A 40 0.80 17.88 -10.74
CA TYR A 40 0.73 16.41 -10.65
C TYR A 40 1.62 15.62 -11.63
N THR A 41 2.66 16.24 -12.19
CA THR A 41 3.64 15.57 -13.04
C THR A 41 4.94 15.43 -12.29
N THR A 42 5.14 14.26 -11.67
CA THR A 42 6.28 13.98 -10.80
C THR A 42 6.92 12.64 -11.16
N PRO A 43 8.14 12.34 -10.68
CA PRO A 43 8.80 11.06 -10.91
C PRO A 43 8.03 9.83 -10.39
N THR A 44 7.06 10.00 -9.50
CA THR A 44 6.20 8.92 -8.99
C THR A 44 4.78 8.95 -9.56
N ASN A 45 4.42 10.04 -10.26
CA ASN A 45 3.12 10.22 -10.89
C ASN A 45 3.29 10.93 -12.24
N TYR A 46 3.46 10.16 -13.30
CA TYR A 46 3.55 10.66 -14.67
C TYR A 46 2.76 9.76 -15.60
N THR A 47 1.45 10.00 -15.67
CA THR A 47 0.47 9.13 -16.34
C THR A 47 0.71 9.01 -17.85
N ALA A 48 1.28 10.04 -18.51
CA ALA A 48 1.64 9.99 -19.92
C ALA A 48 2.64 8.86 -20.22
N GLU A 49 3.53 8.57 -19.27
CA GLU A 49 4.51 7.50 -19.34
C GLU A 49 4.09 6.27 -18.52
N ASN A 50 2.81 6.19 -18.14
CA ASN A 50 2.28 5.11 -17.33
C ASN A 50 3.08 4.88 -16.02
N ILE A 51 3.58 5.97 -15.42
CA ILE A 51 4.14 6.02 -14.07
C ILE A 51 3.00 6.40 -13.13
N VAL A 52 2.59 5.44 -12.29
CA VAL A 52 1.37 5.56 -11.46
C VAL A 52 1.59 5.00 -10.04
N TRP A 53 2.82 4.66 -9.70
CA TRP A 53 3.19 4.22 -8.34
C TRP A 53 3.58 5.45 -7.52
N VAL A 54 2.56 6.11 -7.01
CA VAL A 54 2.68 7.41 -6.31
C VAL A 54 3.44 7.29 -4.98
N ASN A 55 3.97 8.39 -4.48
CA ASN A 55 4.59 8.36 -3.16
C ASN A 55 3.52 8.15 -2.06
N PRO A 56 3.67 7.15 -1.18
CA PRO A 56 2.64 6.85 -0.18
C PRO A 56 2.43 7.96 0.85
N ILE A 57 3.41 8.82 1.13
CA ILE A 57 3.27 9.90 2.11
C ILE A 57 2.40 11.02 1.52
N VAL A 58 2.87 11.62 0.44
CA VAL A 58 2.28 12.86 -0.08
C VAL A 58 1.03 12.63 -0.93
N ASP A 59 0.96 11.50 -1.64
CA ASP A 59 -0.14 11.24 -2.55
C ASP A 59 -1.22 10.30 -1.97
N LEU A 60 -0.92 9.60 -0.85
CA LEU A 60 -1.85 8.63 -0.28
C LEU A 60 -2.21 8.94 1.17
N LEU A 61 -1.23 9.05 2.08
CA LEU A 61 -1.53 9.19 3.51
C LEU A 61 -2.01 10.59 3.88
N ILE A 62 -1.42 11.64 3.30
CA ILE A 62 -1.82 13.03 3.58
C ILE A 62 -3.24 13.29 3.05
N PRO A 63 -3.59 13.02 1.78
CA PRO A 63 -4.92 13.30 1.27
C PRO A 63 -5.98 12.28 1.71
N GLN A 64 -5.62 11.05 2.04
CA GLN A 64 -6.57 9.97 2.32
C GLN A 64 -6.53 9.53 3.79
N ARG A 65 -7.27 10.24 4.64
CA ARG A 65 -7.33 9.97 6.09
C ARG A 65 -7.72 8.53 6.42
N ALA A 66 -8.64 7.94 5.68
CA ALA A 66 -9.07 6.55 5.88
C ALA A 66 -7.91 5.56 5.71
N THR A 67 -7.06 5.76 4.69
CA THR A 67 -5.86 4.95 4.47
C THR A 67 -4.86 5.12 5.60
N LEU A 68 -4.62 6.37 6.04
CA LEU A 68 -3.73 6.66 7.15
C LEU A 68 -4.18 5.93 8.43
N PHE A 69 -5.45 6.09 8.83
CA PHE A 69 -5.98 5.41 10.03
C PHE A 69 -5.98 3.89 9.86
N GLY A 70 -6.35 3.39 8.69
CA GLY A 70 -6.29 1.97 8.38
C GLY A 70 -4.89 1.38 8.55
N TRP A 71 -3.84 2.08 8.12
CA TRP A 71 -2.46 1.63 8.29
C TRP A 71 -1.95 1.78 9.72
N CYS A 72 -2.40 2.80 10.46
CA CYS A 72 -2.10 2.92 11.88
C CYS A 72 -2.62 1.72 12.70
N VAL A 73 -3.71 1.08 12.27
CA VAL A 73 -4.23 -0.16 12.88
C VAL A 73 -3.57 -1.40 12.27
N LEU A 74 -3.44 -1.46 10.94
CA LEU A 74 -2.94 -2.63 10.24
C LEU A 74 -1.48 -2.97 10.60
N PHE A 75 -0.57 -1.98 10.65
CA PHE A 75 0.85 -2.26 10.89
C PHE A 75 1.12 -2.87 12.27
N PRO A 76 0.57 -2.36 13.37
CA PRO A 76 0.62 -3.06 14.65
C PRO A 76 -0.08 -4.43 14.63
N ALA A 77 -1.19 -4.56 13.89
CA ALA A 77 -1.86 -5.84 13.73
C ALA A 77 -0.99 -6.88 13.04
N LEU A 78 -0.24 -6.52 11.99
CA LEU A 78 0.71 -7.41 11.33
C LEU A 78 1.83 -7.89 12.29
N TYR A 79 2.29 -7.02 13.18
CA TYR A 79 3.23 -7.40 14.23
C TYR A 79 2.60 -8.40 15.21
N LEU A 80 1.36 -8.17 15.63
CA LEU A 80 0.63 -9.12 16.50
C LEU A 80 0.36 -10.44 15.79
N VAL A 81 0.01 -10.43 14.50
CA VAL A 81 -0.12 -11.66 13.68
C VAL A 81 1.19 -12.44 13.66
N TRP A 82 2.32 -11.76 13.46
CA TRP A 82 3.63 -12.39 13.52
C TRP A 82 3.88 -13.06 14.88
N ARG A 83 3.69 -12.34 15.97
CA ARG A 83 3.88 -12.86 17.34
C ARG A 83 2.94 -14.03 17.63
N PHE A 84 1.67 -13.85 17.30
CA PHE A 84 0.64 -14.86 17.52
C PHE A 84 0.91 -16.15 16.73
N CYS A 85 1.23 -16.04 15.45
CA CYS A 85 1.37 -17.18 14.56
C CYS A 85 2.80 -17.75 14.56
N MET A 86 3.81 -16.92 14.35
CA MET A 86 5.18 -17.35 14.11
C MET A 86 5.99 -17.55 15.40
N GLU A 87 5.67 -16.81 16.47
CA GLU A 87 6.32 -16.90 17.78
C GLU A 87 5.47 -17.66 18.81
N GLU A 88 4.29 -18.15 18.40
CA GLU A 88 3.41 -19.03 19.20
C GLU A 88 2.81 -18.37 20.45
N GLU A 89 2.75 -17.04 20.45
CA GLU A 89 2.12 -16.31 21.54
C GLU A 89 0.59 -16.32 21.39
N THR A 90 0.00 -17.49 21.58
CA THR A 90 -1.43 -17.73 21.28
C THR A 90 -2.38 -16.82 22.06
N ARG A 91 -1.98 -16.27 23.22
CA ARG A 91 -2.80 -15.34 24.02
C ARG A 91 -3.02 -14.00 23.32
N LEU A 92 -2.16 -13.63 22.35
CA LEU A 92 -2.25 -12.35 21.64
C LEU A 92 -3.46 -12.26 20.70
N TRP A 93 -4.14 -13.35 20.39
CA TRP A 93 -5.36 -13.31 19.58
C TRP A 93 -6.40 -12.32 20.11
N ARG A 94 -6.51 -12.14 21.43
CA ARG A 94 -7.48 -11.22 22.06
C ARG A 94 -7.14 -9.77 21.75
N TYR A 95 -5.87 -9.41 21.89
CA TYR A 95 -5.40 -8.06 21.60
C TYR A 95 -5.45 -7.76 20.09
N LEU A 96 -5.12 -8.75 19.28
CA LEU A 96 -5.26 -8.65 17.83
C LEU A 96 -6.73 -8.43 17.45
N ALA A 97 -7.66 -9.25 17.96
CA ALA A 97 -9.07 -9.09 17.70
C ALA A 97 -9.57 -7.69 18.11
N LEU A 98 -9.29 -7.29 19.36
CA LEU A 98 -9.72 -5.97 19.86
C LEU A 98 -9.19 -4.81 18.99
N LEU A 99 -7.92 -4.89 18.56
CA LEU A 99 -7.29 -3.85 17.73
C LEU A 99 -7.96 -3.71 16.38
N VAL A 100 -8.34 -4.85 15.75
CA VAL A 100 -8.80 -4.86 14.36
C VAL A 100 -10.32 -4.84 14.20
N LEU A 101 -11.09 -4.88 15.29
CA LEU A 101 -12.55 -4.83 15.22
C LEU A 101 -13.06 -3.66 14.35
N PRO A 102 -12.61 -2.40 14.52
CA PRO A 102 -13.14 -1.27 13.76
C PRO A 102 -12.53 -1.14 12.34
N LEU A 103 -11.61 -2.04 11.96
CA LEU A 103 -10.82 -1.88 10.73
C LEU A 103 -11.67 -1.83 9.45
N PRO A 104 -12.74 -2.62 9.26
CA PRO A 104 -13.58 -2.53 8.07
C PRO A 104 -14.28 -1.18 7.92
N LEU A 105 -14.71 -0.56 9.03
CA LEU A 105 -15.33 0.77 9.02
C LEU A 105 -14.32 1.88 8.74
N MET A 106 -13.06 1.66 9.14
CA MET A 106 -11.98 2.63 8.91
C MET A 106 -11.40 2.53 7.50
N HIS A 107 -11.09 1.29 7.05
CA HIS A 107 -10.43 1.05 5.78
C HIS A 107 -10.59 -0.42 5.32
N THR A 108 -11.55 -0.67 4.46
CA THR A 108 -11.91 -2.01 3.96
C THR A 108 -10.74 -2.74 3.28
N HIS A 109 -9.88 -2.02 2.55
CA HIS A 109 -8.69 -2.62 1.90
C HIS A 109 -7.69 -3.16 2.92
N SER A 110 -7.49 -2.46 4.06
CA SER A 110 -6.64 -2.96 5.15
C SER A 110 -7.24 -4.18 5.82
N ALA A 111 -8.56 -4.23 5.98
CA ALA A 111 -9.26 -5.40 6.51
C ALA A 111 -9.08 -6.59 5.57
N LEU A 112 -9.29 -6.42 4.26
CA LEU A 112 -9.11 -7.47 3.26
C LEU A 112 -7.66 -7.97 3.23
N ALA A 113 -6.68 -7.06 3.23
CA ALA A 113 -5.27 -7.42 3.28
C ALA A 113 -4.94 -8.24 4.53
N LEU A 114 -5.46 -7.85 5.69
CA LEU A 114 -5.28 -8.60 6.93
C LEU A 114 -5.89 -10.00 6.86
N VAL A 115 -7.08 -10.16 6.28
CA VAL A 115 -7.72 -11.47 6.06
C VAL A 115 -6.81 -12.38 5.24
N LEU A 116 -6.29 -11.91 4.10
CA LEU A 116 -5.43 -12.70 3.23
C LEU A 116 -4.12 -13.11 3.91
N ILE A 117 -3.53 -12.22 4.70
CA ILE A 117 -2.33 -12.51 5.48
C ILE A 117 -2.66 -13.52 6.60
N CYS A 118 -3.77 -13.35 7.31
CA CYS A 118 -4.22 -14.28 8.33
C CYS A 118 -4.54 -15.67 7.75
N LEU A 119 -5.12 -15.74 6.55
CA LEU A 119 -5.35 -17.01 5.85
C LEU A 119 -4.03 -17.74 5.56
N ALA A 120 -3.02 -17.04 5.02
CA ALA A 120 -1.71 -17.63 4.79
C ALA A 120 -1.04 -18.11 6.10
N CYS A 121 -1.15 -17.32 7.18
CA CYS A 121 -0.67 -17.69 8.52
C CYS A 121 -1.47 -18.85 9.12
N GLY A 122 -2.77 -18.92 8.87
CA GLY A 122 -3.63 -20.05 9.26
C GLY A 122 -3.22 -21.34 8.56
N VAL A 123 -2.98 -21.27 7.24
CA VAL A 123 -2.44 -22.41 6.48
C VAL A 123 -1.08 -22.84 7.01
N TYR A 124 -0.18 -21.90 7.28
CA TYR A 124 1.09 -22.21 7.95
C TYR A 124 0.87 -22.97 9.27
N THR A 125 -0.07 -22.51 10.10
CA THR A 125 -0.37 -23.15 11.38
C THR A 125 -0.87 -24.58 11.18
N LEU A 126 -1.76 -24.80 10.21
CA LEU A 126 -2.30 -26.12 9.91
C LEU A 126 -1.28 -27.12 9.34
N VAL A 127 -0.29 -26.60 8.58
CA VAL A 127 0.73 -27.43 7.91
C VAL A 127 1.95 -27.65 8.80
N CYS A 128 2.41 -26.60 9.49
CA CYS A 128 3.71 -26.60 10.15
C CYS A 128 3.63 -26.72 11.68
N ARG A 129 2.41 -26.74 12.28
CA ARG A 129 2.23 -26.79 13.74
C ARG A 129 1.44 -28.02 14.18
N PRO A 130 1.59 -28.47 15.44
CA PRO A 130 0.74 -29.52 16.00
C PRO A 130 -0.73 -29.07 15.99
N ARG A 131 -1.62 -29.92 15.47
CA ARG A 131 -3.06 -29.63 15.39
C ARG A 131 -3.76 -29.86 16.73
N THR A 132 -3.27 -29.25 17.80
CA THR A 132 -3.85 -29.36 19.13
C THR A 132 -4.90 -28.28 19.35
N LYS A 133 -5.83 -28.53 20.28
CA LYS A 133 -6.84 -27.54 20.70
C LYS A 133 -6.18 -26.23 21.19
N ALA A 134 -5.04 -26.31 21.85
CA ALA A 134 -4.32 -25.14 22.34
C ALA A 134 -3.81 -24.22 21.21
N VAL A 135 -3.49 -24.78 20.04
CA VAL A 135 -3.03 -24.04 18.85
C VAL A 135 -4.20 -23.58 18.00
N LEU A 136 -5.22 -24.43 17.79
CA LEU A 136 -6.30 -24.13 16.85
C LEU A 136 -7.44 -23.27 17.46
N ALA A 137 -7.76 -23.46 18.75
CA ALA A 137 -8.87 -22.72 19.35
C ALA A 137 -8.65 -21.17 19.35
N PRO A 138 -7.45 -20.63 19.59
CA PRO A 138 -7.21 -19.19 19.45
C PRO A 138 -7.53 -18.64 18.05
N TRP A 139 -7.18 -19.38 16.98
CA TRP A 139 -7.54 -19.03 15.62
C TRP A 139 -9.06 -19.06 15.39
N GLY A 140 -9.73 -20.09 15.92
CA GLY A 140 -11.19 -20.21 15.84
C GLY A 140 -11.90 -19.06 16.55
N TRP A 141 -11.46 -18.69 17.75
CA TRP A 141 -12.01 -17.55 18.49
C TRP A 141 -11.74 -16.22 17.79
N PHE A 142 -10.51 -16.00 17.27
CA PHE A 142 -10.18 -14.82 16.51
C PHE A 142 -11.07 -14.67 15.28
N ALA A 143 -11.19 -15.73 14.48
CA ALA A 143 -12.02 -15.74 13.28
C ALA A 143 -13.52 -15.54 13.60
N LEU A 144 -14.01 -16.15 14.69
CA LEU A 144 -15.42 -16.00 15.11
C LEU A 144 -15.71 -14.56 15.52
N VAL A 145 -14.91 -13.99 16.42
CA VAL A 145 -15.13 -12.63 16.94
C VAL A 145 -15.02 -11.59 15.83
N CYS A 146 -13.93 -11.62 15.05
CA CYS A 146 -13.77 -10.68 13.96
C CYS A 146 -14.80 -10.92 12.83
N GLY A 147 -15.07 -12.18 12.48
CA GLY A 147 -16.00 -12.50 11.41
C GLY A 147 -17.43 -12.04 11.69
N VAL A 148 -17.93 -12.24 12.91
CA VAL A 148 -19.28 -11.79 13.30
C VAL A 148 -19.37 -10.25 13.29
N VAL A 149 -18.41 -9.56 13.90
CA VAL A 149 -18.44 -8.09 13.97
C VAL A 149 -18.26 -7.48 12.59
N TRP A 150 -17.29 -7.94 11.82
CA TRP A 150 -17.01 -7.44 10.48
C TRP A 150 -18.15 -7.71 9.50
N LEU A 151 -18.84 -8.84 9.62
CA LEU A 151 -20.01 -9.12 8.80
C LEU A 151 -21.12 -8.08 9.04
N VAL A 152 -21.36 -7.71 10.31
CA VAL A 152 -22.36 -6.68 10.67
C VAL A 152 -21.92 -5.30 10.16
N GLU A 153 -20.65 -4.94 10.36
CA GLU A 153 -20.10 -3.66 9.91
C GLU A 153 -20.15 -3.51 8.39
N MET A 154 -19.74 -4.54 7.66
CA MET A 154 -19.69 -4.53 6.20
C MET A 154 -21.07 -4.67 5.55
N TRP A 155 -22.06 -5.18 6.28
CA TRP A 155 -23.42 -5.35 5.72
C TRP A 155 -24.00 -4.04 5.18
N ASN A 156 -23.94 -2.98 5.96
CA ASN A 156 -24.48 -1.69 5.57
C ASN A 156 -23.54 -0.85 4.71
N THR A 157 -22.23 -1.02 4.86
CA THR A 157 -21.22 -0.17 4.19
C THR A 157 -20.78 -0.69 2.83
N VAL A 158 -20.77 -2.01 2.65
CA VAL A 158 -20.29 -2.65 1.41
C VAL A 158 -21.44 -3.38 0.71
N PHE A 159 -22.11 -4.29 1.40
CA PHE A 159 -23.08 -5.17 0.75
C PHE A 159 -24.37 -4.44 0.38
N ALA A 160 -24.90 -3.56 1.23
CA ALA A 160 -26.12 -2.80 0.91
C ALA A 160 -25.89 -1.85 -0.28
N GLN A 161 -24.74 -1.18 -0.33
CA GLN A 161 -24.39 -0.27 -1.43
C GLN A 161 -24.14 -1.01 -2.76
N SER A 162 -23.64 -2.25 -2.72
CA SER A 162 -23.44 -3.05 -3.93
C SER A 162 -24.73 -3.54 -4.57
N LEU A 163 -25.85 -3.52 -3.83
CA LEU A 163 -27.18 -3.89 -4.35
C LEU A 163 -27.80 -2.78 -5.21
N ASP A 164 -27.36 -1.54 -5.09
CA ASP A 164 -27.87 -0.38 -5.83
C ASP A 164 -27.32 -0.26 -7.27
N GLY A 165 -26.79 -1.35 -7.84
CA GLY A 165 -26.44 -1.42 -9.28
C GLY A 165 -25.06 -0.91 -9.65
N GLN A 166 -24.23 -0.48 -8.69
CA GLN A 166 -22.82 -0.23 -8.96
C GLN A 166 -22.06 -1.56 -8.90
N HIS A 167 -21.44 -1.95 -10.00
CA HIS A 167 -20.61 -3.16 -10.07
C HIS A 167 -19.31 -2.96 -9.26
N MET A 168 -19.40 -3.23 -7.95
CA MET A 168 -18.27 -3.11 -7.01
C MET A 168 -17.18 -4.16 -7.26
N LEU A 169 -17.54 -5.30 -7.85
CA LEU A 169 -16.62 -6.39 -8.14
C LEU A 169 -16.59 -6.64 -9.64
N ARG A 170 -15.41 -6.49 -10.25
CA ARG A 170 -15.19 -6.84 -11.66
C ARG A 170 -13.84 -7.51 -11.86
N LEU A 171 -13.78 -8.40 -12.85
CA LEU A 171 -12.50 -8.95 -13.29
C LEU A 171 -11.80 -7.93 -14.17
N HIS A 172 -10.52 -7.71 -13.91
CA HIS A 172 -9.66 -6.80 -14.64
C HIS A 172 -8.23 -7.32 -14.54
N LEU A 173 -7.51 -7.36 -15.66
CA LEU A 173 -6.15 -7.87 -15.68
C LEU A 173 -5.15 -6.72 -15.51
N ASN A 174 -4.21 -6.91 -14.61
CA ASN A 174 -3.03 -6.06 -14.40
C ASN A 174 -3.35 -4.61 -14.00
N TRP A 175 -4.11 -4.48 -12.92
CA TRP A 175 -4.40 -3.21 -12.25
C TRP A 175 -4.65 -2.06 -13.26
N ILE A 176 -3.96 -0.92 -13.12
CA ILE A 176 -4.11 0.28 -13.99
C ILE A 176 -3.36 0.16 -15.33
N ASN A 177 -2.47 -0.82 -15.48
CA ASN A 177 -1.76 -1.10 -16.71
C ASN A 177 -2.65 -1.81 -17.75
N GLY A 178 -3.64 -2.56 -17.26
CA GLY A 178 -4.63 -3.20 -18.13
C GLY A 178 -5.63 -2.20 -18.71
N GLN A 179 -6.17 -2.52 -19.87
CA GLN A 179 -7.21 -1.79 -20.56
C GLN A 179 -8.48 -2.65 -20.61
N ASP A 180 -9.62 -2.02 -20.83
CA ASP A 180 -10.92 -2.72 -20.84
C ASP A 180 -11.06 -3.70 -22.01
N ASP A 181 -10.26 -3.55 -23.06
CA ASP A 181 -10.18 -4.49 -24.20
C ASP A 181 -9.26 -5.70 -23.94
N GLY A 182 -8.68 -5.79 -22.73
CA GLY A 182 -7.75 -6.86 -22.32
C GLY A 182 -6.30 -6.65 -22.79
N THR A 183 -5.99 -5.55 -23.43
CA THR A 183 -4.60 -5.21 -23.79
C THR A 183 -3.88 -4.57 -22.58
N LEU A 184 -2.55 -4.48 -22.65
CA LEU A 184 -1.72 -3.83 -21.64
C LEU A 184 -1.07 -2.59 -22.25
N LYS A 185 -1.02 -1.48 -21.49
CA LYS A 185 -0.30 -0.27 -21.88
C LYS A 185 1.20 -0.52 -22.01
N ASP A 186 1.76 -1.25 -21.05
CA ASP A 186 3.16 -1.68 -21.02
C ASP A 186 3.25 -3.19 -20.85
N ASN A 187 4.39 -3.77 -21.23
CA ASN A 187 4.69 -5.15 -20.82
C ASN A 187 4.57 -5.29 -19.30
N TYR A 188 3.94 -6.37 -18.84
CA TYR A 188 3.65 -6.63 -17.42
C TYR A 188 4.85 -6.41 -16.48
N PHE A 189 5.99 -7.03 -16.80
CA PHE A 189 7.19 -6.90 -15.97
C PHE A 189 7.81 -5.52 -16.04
N TRP A 190 7.82 -4.92 -17.24
CA TRP A 190 8.35 -3.58 -17.44
C TRP A 190 7.54 -2.53 -16.67
N PHE A 191 6.22 -2.68 -16.64
CA PHE A 191 5.34 -1.82 -15.85
C PHE A 191 5.78 -1.77 -14.39
N TYR A 192 5.96 -2.93 -13.74
CA TYR A 192 6.39 -2.96 -12.35
C TYR A 192 7.85 -2.53 -12.15
N ILE A 193 8.75 -2.84 -13.09
CA ILE A 193 10.14 -2.38 -13.02
C ILE A 193 10.20 -0.86 -13.03
N LYS A 194 9.50 -0.18 -13.95
CA LYS A 194 9.56 1.27 -14.03
C LYS A 194 8.81 1.97 -12.89
N ASN A 195 7.79 1.34 -12.32
CA ASN A 195 6.95 1.89 -11.26
C ASN A 195 7.49 1.63 -9.84
N ILE A 196 8.01 0.45 -9.55
CA ILE A 196 8.51 0.04 -8.21
C ILE A 196 10.04 -0.01 -8.16
N GLY A 197 10.69 -0.24 -9.30
CA GLY A 197 12.14 -0.17 -9.44
C GLY A 197 12.90 -1.28 -8.73
N LEU A 198 13.93 -0.89 -7.98
CA LEU A 198 14.89 -1.81 -7.37
C LEU A 198 14.23 -2.81 -6.43
N VAL A 199 13.21 -2.41 -5.68
CA VAL A 199 12.51 -3.31 -4.75
C VAL A 199 11.87 -4.46 -5.51
N TYR A 200 11.19 -4.18 -6.64
CA TYR A 200 10.58 -5.21 -7.46
C TYR A 200 11.61 -6.19 -8.04
N LEU A 201 12.72 -5.66 -8.57
CA LEU A 201 13.81 -6.48 -9.13
C LEU A 201 14.44 -7.43 -8.08
N LEU A 202 14.47 -7.00 -6.82
CA LEU A 202 15.07 -7.78 -5.75
C LEU A 202 14.08 -8.69 -5.01
N LEU A 203 12.78 -8.69 -5.34
CA LEU A 203 11.78 -9.52 -4.64
C LEU A 203 12.09 -11.01 -4.74
N ILE A 204 12.45 -11.49 -5.92
CA ILE A 204 12.73 -12.93 -6.14
C ILE A 204 13.95 -13.36 -5.31
N PRO A 205 15.15 -12.76 -5.43
CA PRO A 205 16.26 -13.14 -4.59
C PRO A 205 16.00 -12.91 -3.10
N ALA A 206 15.23 -11.88 -2.71
CA ALA A 206 14.86 -11.63 -1.32
C ALA A 206 13.94 -12.73 -0.77
N PHE A 207 13.00 -13.23 -1.56
CA PHE A 207 12.14 -14.34 -1.18
C PHE A 207 12.97 -15.62 -0.91
N PHE A 208 13.90 -15.95 -1.78
CA PHE A 208 14.75 -17.13 -1.57
C PHE A 208 15.75 -16.96 -0.41
N HIS A 209 16.19 -15.73 -0.14
CA HIS A 209 17.04 -15.41 1.02
C HIS A 209 16.27 -15.47 2.34
N ALA A 210 14.98 -15.19 2.33
CA ALA A 210 14.13 -15.11 3.52
C ALA A 210 14.02 -16.45 4.27
N LYS A 211 13.88 -16.38 5.60
CA LYS A 211 13.59 -17.54 6.45
C LYS A 211 12.21 -18.13 6.16
N PRO A 212 11.99 -19.43 6.40
CA PRO A 212 10.69 -20.07 6.10
C PRO A 212 9.47 -19.33 6.68
N LYS A 213 9.52 -18.90 7.93
CA LYS A 213 8.43 -18.14 8.56
C LYS A 213 8.13 -16.80 7.84
N GLN A 214 9.18 -16.12 7.35
CA GLN A 214 9.03 -14.88 6.59
C GLN A 214 8.40 -15.14 5.21
N ARG A 215 8.77 -16.25 4.55
CA ARG A 215 8.16 -16.66 3.27
C ARG A 215 6.67 -16.95 3.42
N TRP A 216 6.27 -17.60 4.52
CA TRP A 216 4.86 -17.84 4.80
C TRP A 216 4.06 -16.54 5.04
N LEU A 217 4.62 -15.60 5.78
CA LEU A 217 3.99 -14.28 5.93
C LEU A 217 3.88 -13.56 4.58
N TYR A 218 4.96 -13.59 3.78
CA TYR A 218 4.95 -13.01 2.44
C TYR A 218 4.01 -13.74 1.47
N GLY A 219 3.69 -15.00 1.73
CA GLY A 219 2.64 -15.74 1.02
C GLY A 219 1.28 -15.04 1.07
N GLY A 220 0.94 -14.41 2.20
CA GLY A 220 -0.23 -13.53 2.31
C GLY A 220 -0.11 -12.29 1.41
N GLY A 221 1.09 -11.72 1.29
CA GLY A 221 1.36 -10.64 0.34
C GLY A 221 1.21 -11.07 -1.12
N LEU A 222 1.66 -12.28 -1.48
CA LEU A 222 1.44 -12.81 -2.82
C LEU A 222 -0.05 -13.04 -3.11
N ALA A 223 -0.83 -13.48 -2.12
CA ALA A 223 -2.28 -13.61 -2.27
C ALA A 223 -2.93 -12.23 -2.51
N ILE A 224 -2.46 -11.18 -1.82
CA ILE A 224 -2.89 -9.80 -2.07
C ILE A 224 -2.54 -9.36 -3.49
N LEU A 225 -1.31 -9.60 -3.95
CA LEU A 225 -0.88 -9.26 -5.31
C LEU A 225 -1.80 -9.93 -6.33
N VAL A 226 -1.95 -11.26 -6.25
CA VAL A 226 -2.79 -12.02 -7.19
C VAL A 226 -4.23 -11.49 -7.19
N LEU A 227 -4.79 -11.24 -6.02
CA LEU A 227 -6.15 -10.72 -5.93
C LEU A 227 -6.28 -9.33 -6.56
N ALA A 228 -5.37 -8.40 -6.24
CA ALA A 228 -5.38 -7.04 -6.76
C ALA A 228 -5.08 -6.95 -8.27
N GLU A 229 -4.41 -7.95 -8.85
CA GLU A 229 -4.15 -8.05 -10.29
C GLU A 229 -5.37 -8.47 -11.11
N PHE A 230 -6.26 -9.26 -10.52
CA PHE A 230 -7.37 -9.86 -11.25
C PHE A 230 -8.75 -9.33 -10.82
N VAL A 231 -8.86 -8.68 -9.67
CA VAL A 231 -10.13 -8.25 -9.13
C VAL A 231 -10.07 -6.78 -8.72
N VAL A 232 -10.99 -5.98 -9.24
CA VAL A 232 -11.24 -4.61 -8.79
C VAL A 232 -12.43 -4.61 -7.85
N PHE A 233 -12.28 -3.95 -6.69
CA PHE A 233 -13.24 -3.98 -5.59
C PHE A 233 -14.12 -2.73 -5.50
N GLN A 234 -13.93 -1.78 -6.42
CA GLN A 234 -14.67 -0.51 -6.43
C GLN A 234 -14.63 0.09 -7.84
N PRO A 235 -15.45 1.12 -8.13
CA PRO A 235 -15.54 1.70 -9.45
C PRO A 235 -14.21 2.19 -10.01
N ASN A 236 -13.33 2.74 -9.16
CA ASN A 236 -12.01 3.23 -9.57
C ASN A 236 -10.93 2.14 -9.49
N ASN A 237 -10.42 1.72 -10.65
CA ASN A 237 -9.35 0.70 -10.74
C ASN A 237 -8.09 1.10 -9.98
N TYR A 238 -7.79 2.40 -9.91
CA TYR A 238 -6.58 2.90 -9.27
C TYR A 238 -6.51 2.52 -7.79
N ASP A 239 -7.65 2.43 -7.13
CA ASP A 239 -7.73 2.22 -5.67
C ASP A 239 -7.25 0.83 -5.19
N ASN A 240 -7.05 -0.12 -6.10
CA ASN A 240 -6.34 -1.36 -5.77
C ASN A 240 -4.89 -1.13 -5.32
N ASN A 241 -4.33 0.07 -5.57
CA ASN A 241 -3.01 0.45 -5.05
C ASN A 241 -2.93 0.26 -3.53
N LYS A 242 -4.01 0.52 -2.79
CA LYS A 242 -4.08 0.37 -1.33
C LYS A 242 -3.80 -1.05 -0.87
N LEU A 243 -4.19 -2.06 -1.67
CA LEU A 243 -3.83 -3.46 -1.46
C LEU A 243 -2.38 -3.73 -1.89
N LEU A 244 -2.00 -3.25 -3.07
CA LEU A 244 -0.66 -3.45 -3.62
C LEU A 244 0.43 -2.83 -2.72
N TYR A 245 0.16 -1.73 -2.03
CA TYR A 245 1.09 -1.18 -1.03
C TYR A 245 1.31 -2.12 0.17
N ILE A 246 0.33 -2.91 0.59
CA ILE A 246 0.53 -3.87 1.68
C ILE A 246 1.40 -5.05 1.21
N TRP A 247 1.19 -5.55 -0.01
CA TRP A 247 2.12 -6.51 -0.62
C TRP A 247 3.54 -5.92 -0.72
N HIS A 248 3.67 -4.67 -1.18
CA HIS A 248 4.94 -3.97 -1.31
C HIS A 248 5.64 -3.79 0.04
N LEU A 249 4.91 -3.44 1.11
CA LEU A 249 5.43 -3.36 2.47
C LEU A 249 6.12 -4.65 2.88
N LEU A 250 5.45 -5.79 2.69
CA LEU A 250 6.01 -7.10 3.00
C LEU A 250 7.24 -7.40 2.13
N GLY A 251 7.24 -6.97 0.86
CA GLY A 251 8.38 -7.04 -0.04
C GLY A 251 9.57 -6.21 0.45
N CYS A 252 9.34 -4.96 0.88
CA CYS A 252 10.37 -4.09 1.45
C CYS A 252 11.04 -4.70 2.68
N LEU A 253 10.30 -5.42 3.53
CA LEU A 253 10.86 -6.14 4.69
C LEU A 253 11.86 -7.22 4.25
N LEU A 254 11.54 -7.96 3.18
CA LEU A 254 12.43 -9.00 2.64
C LEU A 254 13.65 -8.41 1.95
N VAL A 255 13.44 -7.40 1.10
CA VAL A 255 14.52 -6.74 0.34
C VAL A 255 15.50 -6.03 1.27
N ALA A 256 15.02 -5.33 2.30
CA ALA A 256 15.87 -4.71 3.30
C ALA A 256 16.74 -5.75 4.04
N SER A 257 16.16 -6.92 4.36
CA SER A 257 16.93 -8.00 4.98
C SER A 257 18.02 -8.52 4.03
N LEU A 258 17.68 -8.76 2.76
CA LEU A 258 18.62 -9.20 1.73
C LEU A 258 19.78 -8.21 1.57
N LEU A 259 19.47 -6.93 1.34
CA LEU A 259 20.49 -5.89 1.11
C LEU A 259 21.42 -5.75 2.31
N MET A 260 20.88 -5.66 3.53
CA MET A 260 21.70 -5.56 4.73
C MET A 260 22.63 -6.78 4.91
N ASP A 261 22.12 -7.98 4.66
CA ASP A 261 22.91 -9.21 4.77
C ASP A 261 23.94 -9.33 3.65
N TRP A 262 23.64 -8.88 2.43
CA TRP A 262 24.60 -8.86 1.32
C TRP A 262 25.74 -7.87 1.59
N PHE A 263 25.40 -6.64 1.93
CA PHE A 263 26.43 -5.62 2.16
C PHE A 263 27.23 -5.86 3.45
N SER A 264 26.67 -6.56 4.43
CA SER A 264 27.44 -6.96 5.61
C SER A 264 28.63 -7.89 5.30
N LYS A 265 28.57 -8.62 4.17
CA LYS A 265 29.64 -9.50 3.69
C LYS A 265 30.80 -8.74 3.03
N VAL A 266 30.57 -7.49 2.63
CA VAL A 266 31.62 -6.65 2.03
C VAL A 266 32.53 -6.13 3.15
N ARG A 267 33.78 -6.63 3.18
CA ARG A 267 34.74 -6.34 4.26
C ARG A 267 35.21 -4.89 4.25
N ALA A 268 35.43 -4.32 3.06
CA ALA A 268 35.88 -2.93 2.92
C ALA A 268 34.73 -1.95 3.19
N ILE A 269 34.79 -1.23 4.30
CA ILE A 269 33.77 -0.29 4.75
C ILE A 269 33.39 0.75 3.68
N PRO A 270 34.35 1.39 2.96
CA PRO A 270 34.01 2.38 1.94
C PRO A 270 33.14 1.79 0.80
N TRP A 271 33.48 0.61 0.29
CA TRP A 271 32.73 -0.05 -0.76
C TRP A 271 31.35 -0.52 -0.30
N ARG A 272 31.26 -0.98 0.96
CA ARG A 272 29.97 -1.32 1.57
C ARG A 272 29.06 -0.10 1.67
N ALA A 273 29.60 1.03 2.16
CA ALA A 273 28.85 2.27 2.28
C ALA A 273 28.42 2.80 0.89
N LEU A 274 29.37 2.85 -0.07
CA LEU A 274 29.08 3.29 -1.43
C LEU A 274 27.99 2.44 -2.09
N GLY A 275 28.08 1.12 -2.01
CA GLY A 275 27.07 0.23 -2.59
C GLY A 275 25.70 0.40 -1.95
N MET A 276 25.63 0.54 -0.63
CA MET A 276 24.37 0.80 0.07
C MET A 276 23.78 2.17 -0.31
N CYS A 277 24.61 3.22 -0.34
CA CYS A 277 24.16 4.55 -0.76
C CYS A 277 23.66 4.54 -2.20
N LEU A 278 24.32 3.83 -3.11
CA LEU A 278 23.87 3.72 -4.49
C LEU A 278 22.51 2.99 -4.60
N CYS A 279 22.34 1.89 -3.88
CA CYS A 279 21.06 1.19 -3.83
C CYS A 279 19.94 2.09 -3.26
N CYS A 280 20.21 2.81 -2.17
CA CYS A 280 19.26 3.74 -1.59
C CYS A 280 18.94 4.89 -2.56
N PHE A 281 19.94 5.45 -3.22
CA PHE A 281 19.75 6.49 -4.22
C PHE A 281 18.84 6.00 -5.35
N ILE A 282 19.17 4.87 -5.98
CA ILE A 282 18.37 4.32 -7.07
C ILE A 282 16.92 4.01 -6.63
N ALA A 283 16.75 3.50 -5.42
CA ALA A 283 15.44 3.10 -4.92
C ALA A 283 14.56 4.26 -4.47
N MET A 284 15.13 5.43 -4.12
CA MET A 284 14.40 6.49 -3.41
C MET A 284 14.42 7.84 -4.15
N PHE A 285 15.29 8.01 -5.13
CA PHE A 285 15.53 9.32 -5.76
C PHE A 285 14.25 9.94 -6.35
N GLY A 286 13.42 9.15 -7.05
CA GLY A 286 12.16 9.62 -7.58
C GLY A 286 11.21 10.15 -6.49
N SER A 287 11.07 9.41 -5.38
CA SER A 287 10.26 9.85 -4.24
C SER A 287 10.83 11.08 -3.54
N VAL A 288 12.16 11.18 -3.42
CA VAL A 288 12.79 12.41 -2.84
C VAL A 288 12.44 13.64 -3.66
N LEU A 289 12.48 13.54 -5.00
CA LEU A 289 12.08 14.63 -5.88
C LEU A 289 10.58 14.94 -5.75
N THR A 290 9.72 13.94 -5.69
CA THR A 290 8.27 14.12 -5.52
C THR A 290 7.95 14.79 -4.19
N VAL A 291 8.52 14.31 -3.07
CA VAL A 291 8.32 14.93 -1.75
C VAL A 291 8.89 16.34 -1.71
N GLY A 292 10.04 16.57 -2.34
CA GLY A 292 10.63 17.91 -2.47
C GLY A 292 9.72 18.86 -3.24
N ARG A 293 9.10 18.39 -4.33
CA ARG A 293 8.10 19.18 -5.07
C ARG A 293 6.90 19.51 -4.19
N GLU A 294 6.33 18.55 -3.50
CA GLU A 294 5.19 18.79 -2.61
C GLU A 294 5.51 19.75 -1.47
N ALA A 295 6.71 19.66 -0.91
CA ALA A 295 7.17 20.58 0.15
C ALA A 295 7.34 22.04 -0.33
N LEU A 296 7.51 22.24 -1.64
CA LEU A 296 7.65 23.57 -2.25
C LEU A 296 6.35 24.08 -2.89
N SER A 297 5.32 23.24 -2.92
CA SER A 297 4.05 23.57 -3.57
C SER A 297 3.14 24.33 -2.62
N ASP A 298 2.44 25.32 -3.18
CA ASP A 298 1.40 26.08 -2.51
C ASP A 298 0.04 25.66 -3.09
N TYR A 299 -0.83 25.10 -2.25
CA TYR A 299 -2.17 24.68 -2.64
C TYR A 299 -3.21 25.58 -2.00
N TRP A 300 -3.94 26.29 -2.82
CA TRP A 300 -5.14 27.01 -2.39
C TRP A 300 -6.30 26.00 -2.37
N GLN A 301 -6.86 25.79 -1.21
CA GLN A 301 -8.00 24.89 -1.06
C GLN A 301 -9.28 25.54 -1.58
N TRP A 302 -9.40 26.84 -1.41
CA TRP A 302 -10.53 27.67 -1.84
C TRP A 302 -10.03 28.94 -2.46
N SER A 303 -10.53 29.31 -3.63
CA SER A 303 -10.28 30.63 -4.21
C SER A 303 -11.07 31.72 -3.49
N ALA A 304 -10.72 32.98 -3.72
CA ALA A 304 -11.52 34.10 -3.21
C ALA A 304 -12.96 34.09 -3.73
N ASP A 305 -13.15 33.60 -4.97
CA ASP A 305 -14.45 33.48 -5.60
C ASP A 305 -15.29 32.34 -4.98
N ASP A 306 -14.67 31.22 -4.62
CA ASP A 306 -15.33 30.13 -3.90
C ASP A 306 -15.83 30.59 -2.53
N ILE A 307 -15.00 31.35 -1.80
CA ILE A 307 -15.37 31.92 -0.50
C ILE A 307 -16.54 32.93 -0.68
N ALA A 308 -16.44 33.81 -1.67
CA ALA A 308 -17.50 34.78 -1.94
C ALA A 308 -18.81 34.12 -2.35
N MET A 309 -18.73 33.00 -3.12
CA MET A 309 -19.91 32.21 -3.48
C MET A 309 -20.50 31.53 -2.25
N ALA A 310 -19.68 30.94 -1.38
CA ALA A 310 -20.15 30.33 -0.14
C ALA A 310 -20.86 31.34 0.77
N ASP A 311 -20.27 32.52 0.94
CA ASP A 311 -20.86 33.63 1.70
C ASP A 311 -22.18 34.10 1.07
N TYR A 312 -22.25 34.19 -0.26
CA TYR A 312 -23.49 34.53 -0.95
C TYR A 312 -24.60 33.51 -0.72
N ILE A 313 -24.27 32.22 -0.81
CA ILE A 313 -25.18 31.11 -0.56
C ILE A 313 -25.70 31.14 0.87
N ASP A 314 -24.80 31.29 1.85
CA ASP A 314 -25.13 31.30 3.28
C ASP A 314 -26.09 32.45 3.62
N ASN A 315 -25.94 33.62 2.97
CA ASN A 315 -26.75 34.80 3.23
C ASN A 315 -28.07 34.87 2.42
N ASN A 316 -28.22 34.09 1.32
CA ASN A 316 -29.34 34.27 0.41
C ASN A 316 -30.14 32.99 0.13
N ALA A 317 -29.57 31.78 0.41
CA ALA A 317 -30.30 30.54 0.19
C ALA A 317 -31.13 30.15 1.41
N GLU A 318 -32.22 29.45 1.17
CA GLU A 318 -33.01 28.82 2.24
C GLU A 318 -32.23 27.69 2.88
N THR A 319 -32.43 27.42 4.17
CA THR A 319 -31.67 26.42 4.94
C THR A 319 -31.81 24.97 4.43
N ASP A 320 -32.88 24.71 3.66
CA ASP A 320 -33.20 23.43 3.03
C ASP A 320 -32.96 23.43 1.51
N ALA A 321 -32.31 24.46 0.98
CA ALA A 321 -32.03 24.57 -0.45
C ALA A 321 -31.10 23.42 -0.92
N VAL A 322 -31.49 22.80 -2.05
CA VAL A 322 -30.69 21.74 -2.69
C VAL A 322 -30.02 22.33 -3.92
N PHE A 323 -28.68 22.14 -3.96
CA PHE A 323 -27.87 22.64 -5.07
C PHE A 323 -27.48 21.49 -6.00
N LEU A 324 -27.60 21.73 -7.31
CA LEU A 324 -27.05 20.83 -8.33
C LEU A 324 -25.65 21.33 -8.69
N THR A 325 -24.66 20.49 -8.48
CA THR A 325 -23.27 20.78 -8.85
C THR A 325 -22.75 19.72 -9.82
N SER A 326 -21.63 20.01 -10.48
CA SER A 326 -20.90 19.00 -11.24
C SER A 326 -20.09 18.10 -10.30
N ASP A 327 -19.69 16.91 -10.77
CA ASP A 327 -18.90 15.94 -10.01
C ASP A 327 -17.50 16.47 -9.59
N SER A 328 -17.12 17.65 -10.09
CA SER A 328 -15.83 18.29 -9.81
C SER A 328 -15.85 19.30 -8.68
N HIS A 329 -16.99 19.44 -7.98
CA HIS A 329 -17.16 20.40 -6.87
C HIS A 329 -17.57 19.73 -5.58
#